data_236ff6e7f2007d5e0859bfac2389885a
#
_entry.id   236ff6e7f2007d5e0859bfac2389885a
#
_cell.length_a   1.000
_cell.length_b   1.000
_cell.length_c   1.000
_cell.angle_alpha   90.00
_cell.angle_beta   90.00
_cell.angle_gamma   90.00
#
_symmetry.space_group_name_H-M   'P 1'
#
loop_
_entity.id
_entity.type
_entity.pdbx_description
1 polymer ?
#
loop_
_entity_poly.entity_id
_entity_poly.type
_entity_poly.pdbx_seq_one_letter_code
_entity_poly.pdbx_strand_id
1 'polypeptide(L)'
;MERNVILAKNAGFCFGVKRAVDEAIKYQKEFGKKIYTLGPLIHNNDVVNYLEDNDIFAIELSDADSLKKGDVVLIRSHGVKESVIKDLTDKGLIVKNATCPYVTNIQLKVKKCYEQGYKIIIVGDENHPEVIGINGWCNDSAIITNGKTELENIPAKVCVVSQTTEKKETWNKVLNEIVRASKEIVAFNTICSATDVRQKSVQELSKEADLVF
;
A
#
# COMPACT_ATOMS: atom_id res chain seq x y z
N MET A 1 10.86 -4.16 -41.28
CA MET A 1 11.23 -3.21 -40.22
C MET A 1 11.71 -4.03 -39.04
N GLU A 2 12.94 -3.79 -38.66
CA GLU A 2 13.50 -4.40 -37.45
C GLU A 2 12.82 -3.76 -36.22
N ARG A 3 12.19 -4.59 -35.35
CA ARG A 3 11.54 -4.10 -34.13
C ARG A 3 12.60 -4.05 -33.02
N ASN A 4 12.87 -2.86 -32.52
CA ASN A 4 13.78 -2.68 -31.41
C ASN A 4 12.98 -2.60 -30.09
N VAL A 5 13.30 -3.43 -29.12
CA VAL A 5 12.68 -3.43 -27.79
C VAL A 5 13.60 -2.69 -26.82
N ILE A 6 13.09 -1.62 -26.25
CA ILE A 6 13.82 -0.81 -25.26
C ILE A 6 13.17 -1.05 -23.89
N LEU A 7 13.98 -1.50 -22.93
CA LEU A 7 13.54 -1.68 -21.55
C LEU A 7 13.71 -0.39 -20.76
N ALA A 8 12.68 0.05 -20.05
CA ALA A 8 12.80 1.20 -19.17
C ALA A 8 13.87 0.98 -18.09
N LYS A 9 14.73 1.98 -17.87
CA LYS A 9 15.89 1.91 -16.96
C LYS A 9 15.57 1.41 -15.55
N ASN A 10 14.34 1.68 -15.06
CA ASN A 10 13.89 1.31 -13.73
C ASN A 10 12.71 0.31 -13.77
N ALA A 11 12.68 -0.59 -14.77
CA ALA A 11 11.71 -1.67 -14.86
C ALA A 11 11.90 -2.70 -13.73
N GLY A 12 10.85 -3.48 -13.46
CA GLY A 12 10.85 -4.57 -12.47
C GLY A 12 10.29 -4.19 -11.09
N PHE A 13 10.44 -5.08 -10.13
CA PHE A 13 9.89 -4.89 -8.79
C PHE A 13 10.63 -3.81 -8.00
N CYS A 14 9.88 -3.02 -7.23
CA CYS A 14 10.50 -2.14 -6.24
C CYS A 14 11.03 -2.95 -5.04
N PHE A 15 11.83 -2.32 -4.20
CA PHE A 15 12.37 -2.93 -2.99
C PHE A 15 11.26 -3.55 -2.11
N GLY A 16 10.15 -2.85 -1.89
CA GLY A 16 9.05 -3.32 -1.04
C GLY A 16 8.37 -4.58 -1.57
N VAL A 17 8.14 -4.65 -2.88
CA VAL A 17 7.56 -5.82 -3.55
C VAL A 17 8.54 -6.99 -3.53
N LYS A 18 9.79 -6.77 -3.92
CA LYS A 18 10.81 -7.83 -3.89
C LYS A 18 10.95 -8.43 -2.50
N ARG A 19 11.07 -7.57 -1.48
CA ARG A 19 11.15 -8.00 -0.07
C ARG A 19 9.94 -8.86 0.33
N ALA A 20 8.72 -8.47 -0.04
CA ALA A 20 7.51 -9.22 0.32
C ALA A 20 7.51 -10.64 -0.29
N VAL A 21 7.94 -10.78 -1.55
CA VAL A 21 8.07 -12.08 -2.23
C VAL A 21 9.17 -12.93 -1.57
N ASP A 22 10.35 -12.35 -1.34
CA ASP A 22 11.47 -13.04 -0.69
C ASP A 22 11.09 -13.51 0.72
N GLU A 23 10.38 -12.70 1.50
CA GLU A 23 9.88 -13.08 2.83
C GLU A 23 8.83 -14.19 2.77
N ALA A 24 7.92 -14.16 1.79
CA ALA A 24 6.93 -15.21 1.62
C ALA A 24 7.59 -16.57 1.39
N ILE A 25 8.54 -16.64 0.46
CA ILE A 25 9.31 -17.88 0.19
C ILE A 25 10.14 -18.30 1.41
N LYS A 26 10.76 -17.34 2.11
CA LYS A 26 11.52 -17.62 3.33
C LYS A 26 10.63 -18.25 4.40
N TYR A 27 9.47 -17.69 4.69
CA TYR A 27 8.56 -18.21 5.71
C TYR A 27 7.97 -19.56 5.30
N GLN A 28 7.66 -19.78 4.01
CA GLN A 28 7.21 -21.09 3.54
C GLN A 28 8.26 -22.18 3.85
N LYS A 29 9.54 -21.90 3.57
CA LYS A 29 10.64 -22.83 3.89
C LYS A 29 10.84 -23.02 5.40
N GLU A 30 10.74 -21.93 6.18
CA GLU A 30 10.89 -21.93 7.64
C GLU A 30 9.83 -22.81 8.33
N PHE A 31 8.58 -22.69 7.91
CA PHE A 31 7.46 -23.41 8.51
C PHE A 31 7.21 -24.79 7.87
N GLY A 32 7.71 -25.05 6.67
CA GLY A 32 7.54 -26.31 5.95
C GLY A 32 6.10 -26.72 5.70
N LYS A 33 5.18 -25.74 5.58
CA LYS A 33 3.75 -25.94 5.37
C LYS A 33 3.15 -24.81 4.53
N LYS A 34 1.88 -24.98 4.15
CA LYS A 34 1.15 -23.94 3.41
C LYS A 34 1.14 -22.61 4.18
N ILE A 35 1.31 -21.53 3.44
CA ILE A 35 1.20 -20.14 3.94
C ILE A 35 0.07 -19.46 3.19
N TYR A 36 -0.69 -18.64 3.89
CA TYR A 36 -1.77 -17.85 3.32
C TYR A 36 -1.39 -16.37 3.30
N THR A 37 -1.68 -15.66 2.21
CA THR A 37 -1.54 -14.20 2.15
C THR A 37 -2.92 -13.54 2.11
N LEU A 38 -3.10 -12.44 2.80
CA LEU A 38 -4.36 -11.69 2.76
C LEU A 38 -4.44 -10.88 1.46
N GLY A 39 -5.13 -11.45 0.48
CA GLY A 39 -5.15 -11.03 -0.90
C GLY A 39 -3.83 -11.30 -1.63
N PRO A 40 -3.77 -11.10 -2.94
CA PRO A 40 -2.55 -11.27 -3.72
C PRO A 40 -1.41 -10.41 -3.16
N LEU A 41 -0.23 -11.00 -2.99
CA LEU A 41 0.94 -10.32 -2.44
C LEU A 41 1.33 -9.11 -3.29
N ILE A 42 1.16 -9.25 -4.62
CA ILE A 42 1.30 -8.20 -5.63
C ILE A 42 0.27 -8.43 -6.75
N HIS A 43 -0.01 -7.37 -7.52
CA HIS A 43 -0.91 -7.45 -8.68
C HIS A 43 -0.18 -7.93 -9.94
N ASN A 44 0.28 -9.19 -9.94
CA ASN A 44 0.94 -9.83 -11.08
C ASN A 44 0.63 -11.34 -11.05
N ASN A 45 -0.10 -11.83 -12.05
CA ASN A 45 -0.58 -13.21 -12.10
C ASN A 45 0.56 -14.22 -12.18
N ASP A 46 1.66 -13.93 -12.88
CA ASP A 46 2.80 -14.87 -12.98
C ASP A 46 3.45 -15.08 -11.61
N VAL A 47 3.51 -14.01 -10.80
CA VAL A 47 4.06 -14.12 -9.43
C VAL A 47 3.05 -14.81 -8.50
N VAL A 48 1.75 -14.58 -8.66
CA VAL A 48 0.73 -15.31 -7.90
C VAL A 48 0.85 -16.82 -8.18
N ASN A 49 0.89 -17.22 -9.44
CA ASN A 49 1.06 -18.61 -9.84
C ASN A 49 2.38 -19.21 -9.28
N TYR A 50 3.49 -18.48 -9.41
CA TYR A 50 4.77 -18.90 -8.85
C TYR A 50 4.70 -19.10 -7.32
N LEU A 51 3.96 -18.27 -6.60
CA LEU A 51 3.78 -18.41 -5.16
C LEU A 51 2.89 -19.62 -4.82
N GLU A 52 1.83 -19.87 -5.59
CA GLU A 52 0.96 -21.04 -5.44
C GLU A 52 1.72 -22.34 -5.68
N ASP A 53 2.60 -22.40 -6.68
CA ASP A 53 3.51 -23.52 -6.94
C ASP A 53 4.50 -23.76 -5.78
N ASN A 54 4.68 -22.77 -4.92
CA ASN A 54 5.50 -22.84 -3.71
C ASN A 54 4.67 -22.91 -2.42
N ASP A 55 3.44 -23.43 -2.46
CA ASP A 55 2.53 -23.58 -1.31
C ASP A 55 2.20 -22.27 -0.59
N ILE A 56 2.12 -21.15 -1.31
CA ILE A 56 1.74 -19.83 -0.80
C ILE A 56 0.49 -19.35 -1.52
N PHE A 57 -0.66 -19.31 -0.83
CA PHE A 57 -1.98 -19.08 -1.42
C PHE A 57 -2.55 -17.73 -1.00
N ALA A 58 -3.08 -16.98 -1.95
CA ALA A 58 -3.84 -15.78 -1.65
C ALA A 58 -5.27 -16.15 -1.21
N ILE A 59 -5.72 -15.56 -0.11
CA ILE A 59 -7.08 -15.72 0.41
C ILE A 59 -7.70 -14.35 0.69
N GLU A 60 -9.01 -14.27 0.63
CA GLU A 60 -9.72 -13.08 1.10
C GLU A 60 -9.81 -13.07 2.64
N LEU A 61 -10.05 -11.89 3.22
CA LEU A 61 -10.15 -11.77 4.69
C LEU A 61 -11.29 -12.62 5.26
N SER A 62 -12.40 -12.78 4.53
CA SER A 62 -13.53 -13.66 4.87
C SER A 62 -13.13 -15.13 5.01
N ASP A 63 -12.14 -15.56 4.23
CA ASP A 63 -11.71 -16.96 4.23
C ASP A 63 -10.80 -17.28 5.43
N ALA A 64 -10.25 -16.24 6.08
CA ALA A 64 -9.43 -16.41 7.27
C ALA A 64 -10.18 -17.07 8.44
N ASP A 65 -11.51 -17.09 8.42
CA ASP A 65 -12.33 -17.79 9.39
C ASP A 65 -12.26 -19.32 9.26
N SER A 66 -11.89 -19.83 8.09
CA SER A 66 -11.68 -21.25 7.82
C SER A 66 -10.31 -21.79 8.28
N LEU A 67 -9.36 -20.90 8.59
CA LEU A 67 -8.02 -21.25 8.99
C LEU A 67 -8.01 -21.81 10.43
N LYS A 68 -7.05 -22.70 10.68
CA LYS A 68 -6.88 -23.36 11.98
C LYS A 68 -5.81 -22.66 12.81
N LYS A 69 -5.94 -22.75 14.12
CA LYS A 69 -4.91 -22.29 15.05
C LYS A 69 -3.54 -22.84 14.67
N GLY A 70 -2.56 -21.94 14.56
CA GLY A 70 -1.21 -22.24 14.13
C GLY A 70 -0.99 -22.16 12.62
N ASP A 71 -2.01 -21.93 11.78
CA ASP A 71 -1.77 -21.62 10.37
C ASP A 71 -1.04 -20.29 10.23
N VAL A 72 -0.24 -20.18 9.17
CA VAL A 72 0.60 -18.99 8.92
C VAL A 72 -0.08 -18.07 7.93
N VAL A 73 -0.29 -16.83 8.37
CA VAL A 73 -0.85 -15.76 7.52
C VAL A 73 0.16 -14.65 7.34
N LEU A 74 0.46 -14.30 6.10
CA LEU A 74 1.36 -13.22 5.73
C LEU A 74 0.55 -11.99 5.31
N ILE A 75 0.81 -10.87 5.98
CA ILE A 75 0.27 -9.57 5.56
C ILE A 75 1.04 -9.09 4.33
N ARG A 76 0.32 -8.76 3.26
CA ARG A 76 0.89 -8.30 1.99
C ARG A 76 1.58 -6.93 2.09
N SER A 77 2.32 -6.54 1.04
CA SER A 77 3.08 -5.28 0.98
C SER A 77 2.25 -4.00 1.19
N HIS A 78 0.96 -4.02 0.87
CA HIS A 78 0.02 -2.90 1.05
C HIS A 78 -0.38 -2.66 2.52
N GLY A 79 -0.09 -3.62 3.40
CA GLY A 79 -0.56 -3.58 4.79
C GLY A 79 -2.06 -3.85 4.92
N VAL A 80 -2.52 -3.86 6.15
CA VAL A 80 -3.92 -4.04 6.53
C VAL A 80 -4.25 -3.13 7.71
N LYS A 81 -5.52 -3.05 8.10
CA LYS A 81 -5.98 -2.37 9.31
C LYS A 81 -5.34 -2.99 10.56
N GLU A 82 -5.11 -2.19 11.59
CA GLU A 82 -4.55 -2.68 12.87
C GLU A 82 -5.45 -3.74 13.51
N SER A 83 -6.78 -3.57 13.45
CA SER A 83 -7.77 -4.53 13.96
C SER A 83 -7.63 -5.90 13.30
N VAL A 84 -7.38 -5.97 12.00
CA VAL A 84 -7.22 -7.24 11.28
C VAL A 84 -6.02 -8.03 11.83
N ILE A 85 -4.88 -7.35 12.08
CA ILE A 85 -3.71 -8.02 12.67
C ILE A 85 -4.05 -8.60 14.04
N LYS A 86 -4.77 -7.83 14.86
CA LYS A 86 -5.19 -8.26 16.19
C LYS A 86 -6.15 -9.46 16.09
N ASP A 87 -7.19 -9.38 15.27
CA ASP A 87 -8.20 -10.42 15.12
C ASP A 87 -7.58 -11.76 14.67
N LEU A 88 -6.65 -11.73 13.72
CA LEU A 88 -5.92 -12.92 13.26
C LEU A 88 -5.05 -13.51 14.39
N THR A 89 -4.40 -12.66 15.16
CA THR A 89 -3.56 -13.08 16.29
C THR A 89 -4.41 -13.69 17.41
N ASP A 90 -5.55 -13.08 17.74
CA ASP A 90 -6.50 -13.56 18.77
C ASP A 90 -7.11 -14.91 18.38
N LYS A 91 -7.27 -15.20 17.09
CA LYS A 91 -7.64 -16.53 16.56
C LYS A 91 -6.53 -17.58 16.70
N GLY A 92 -5.34 -17.18 17.14
CA GLY A 92 -4.18 -18.08 17.31
C GLY A 92 -3.46 -18.41 16.01
N LEU A 93 -3.62 -17.60 14.97
CA LEU A 93 -2.86 -17.71 13.73
C LEU A 93 -1.44 -17.14 13.94
N ILE A 94 -0.48 -17.67 13.19
CA ILE A 94 0.88 -17.13 13.15
C ILE A 94 0.92 -16.00 12.12
N VAL A 95 0.82 -14.77 12.58
CA VAL A 95 0.83 -13.60 11.70
C VAL A 95 2.25 -13.14 11.41
N LYS A 96 2.61 -13.12 10.13
CA LYS A 96 3.85 -12.53 9.63
C LYS A 96 3.52 -11.28 8.83
N ASN A 97 4.35 -10.24 8.92
CA ASN A 97 4.03 -8.95 8.34
C ASN A 97 5.06 -8.53 7.29
N ALA A 98 4.69 -8.65 6.00
CA ALA A 98 5.48 -8.20 4.86
C ALA A 98 5.08 -6.81 4.36
N THR A 99 4.34 -6.03 5.15
CA THR A 99 3.99 -4.63 4.82
C THR A 99 5.26 -3.86 4.44
N CYS A 100 5.19 -3.13 3.34
CA CYS A 100 6.30 -2.28 2.91
C CYS A 100 6.67 -1.28 4.03
N PRO A 101 7.96 -1.11 4.38
CA PRO A 101 8.38 -0.18 5.43
C PRO A 101 7.88 1.26 5.21
N TYR A 102 7.75 1.71 3.96
CA TYR A 102 7.15 3.01 3.65
C TYR A 102 5.68 3.07 4.08
N VAL A 103 4.89 2.02 3.81
CA VAL A 103 3.49 1.94 4.23
C VAL A 103 3.38 1.85 5.76
N THR A 104 4.19 1.02 6.41
CA THR A 104 4.25 0.95 7.89
C THR A 104 4.52 2.31 8.50
N ASN A 105 5.44 3.09 7.94
CA ASN A 105 5.73 4.45 8.43
C ASN A 105 4.53 5.39 8.29
N ILE A 106 3.73 5.26 7.21
CA ILE A 106 2.48 6.01 7.04
C ILE A 106 1.47 5.63 8.12
N GLN A 107 1.25 4.33 8.32
CA GLN A 107 0.34 3.80 9.32
C GLN A 107 0.65 4.34 10.72
N LEU A 108 1.93 4.31 11.12
CA LEU A 108 2.38 4.83 12.42
C LEU A 108 2.19 6.34 12.55
N LYS A 109 2.45 7.12 11.50
CA LYS A 109 2.21 8.57 11.47
C LYS A 109 0.74 8.89 11.61
N VAL A 110 -0.12 8.18 10.86
CA VAL A 110 -1.58 8.34 10.91
C VAL A 110 -2.10 8.05 12.31
N LYS A 111 -1.70 6.92 12.90
CA LYS A 111 -2.09 6.56 14.27
C LYS A 111 -1.69 7.65 15.27
N LYS A 112 -0.43 8.08 15.25
CA LYS A 112 0.09 9.12 16.14
C LYS A 112 -0.68 10.44 16.00
N CYS A 113 -0.93 10.90 14.78
CA CYS A 113 -1.68 12.13 14.56
C CYS A 113 -3.14 12.00 15.00
N TYR A 114 -3.77 10.85 14.73
CA TYR A 114 -5.12 10.56 15.17
C TYR A 114 -5.25 10.61 16.70
N GLU A 115 -4.34 9.96 17.42
CA GLU A 115 -4.27 9.98 18.88
C GLU A 115 -4.04 11.40 19.45
N GLN A 116 -3.43 12.31 18.68
CA GLN A 116 -3.24 13.74 19.01
C GLN A 116 -4.45 14.62 18.62
N GLY A 117 -5.55 14.02 18.17
CA GLY A 117 -6.78 14.72 17.82
C GLY A 117 -6.78 15.40 16.44
N TYR A 118 -5.85 15.04 15.56
CA TYR A 118 -5.92 15.48 14.16
C TYR A 118 -6.96 14.69 13.38
N LYS A 119 -7.75 15.37 12.57
CA LYS A 119 -8.52 14.69 11.53
C LYS A 119 -7.56 14.26 10.41
N ILE A 120 -7.61 12.98 10.06
CA ILE A 120 -6.75 12.43 9.02
C ILE A 120 -7.37 12.70 7.64
N ILE A 121 -6.54 13.13 6.70
CA ILE A 121 -6.86 13.24 5.28
C ILE A 121 -5.88 12.35 4.52
N ILE A 122 -6.41 11.42 3.72
CA ILE A 122 -5.62 10.52 2.88
C ILE A 122 -5.84 10.89 1.42
N VAL A 123 -4.78 11.29 0.73
CA VAL A 123 -4.82 11.55 -0.71
C VAL A 123 -4.54 10.24 -1.44
N GLY A 124 -5.55 9.69 -2.11
CA GLY A 124 -5.46 8.40 -2.79
C GLY A 124 -6.82 7.86 -3.23
N ASP A 125 -6.82 6.63 -3.73
CA ASP A 125 -8.03 5.90 -4.13
C ASP A 125 -8.62 5.18 -2.91
N GLU A 126 -9.88 5.51 -2.57
CA GLU A 126 -10.59 4.93 -1.41
C GLU A 126 -10.74 3.40 -1.46
N ASN A 127 -10.79 2.82 -2.67
CA ASN A 127 -10.92 1.38 -2.87
C ASN A 127 -9.57 0.66 -2.92
N HIS A 128 -8.46 1.40 -2.90
CA HIS A 128 -7.14 0.78 -2.95
C HIS A 128 -6.78 0.12 -1.60
N PRO A 129 -6.27 -1.12 -1.60
CA PRO A 129 -5.93 -1.85 -0.38
C PRO A 129 -5.00 -1.12 0.59
N GLU A 130 -4.04 -0.36 0.08
CA GLU A 130 -3.13 0.44 0.89
C GLU A 130 -3.89 1.54 1.66
N VAL A 131 -4.81 2.25 0.99
CA VAL A 131 -5.60 3.33 1.58
C VAL A 131 -6.58 2.78 2.62
N ILE A 132 -7.24 1.66 2.32
CA ILE A 132 -8.10 0.93 3.27
C ILE A 132 -7.28 0.52 4.51
N GLY A 133 -6.08 -0.04 4.29
CA GLY A 133 -5.17 -0.42 5.35
C GLY A 133 -4.76 0.77 6.23
N ILE A 134 -4.35 1.89 5.63
CA ILE A 134 -3.95 3.12 6.35
C ILE A 134 -5.14 3.69 7.14
N ASN A 135 -6.34 3.75 6.55
CA ASN A 135 -7.53 4.30 7.19
C ASN A 135 -7.88 3.54 8.48
N GLY A 136 -7.65 2.23 8.52
CA GLY A 136 -7.88 1.42 9.72
C GLY A 136 -6.98 1.77 10.91
N TRP A 137 -5.92 2.55 10.71
CA TRP A 137 -5.05 3.04 11.80
C TRP A 137 -5.53 4.36 12.43
N CYS A 138 -6.66 4.88 11.93
CA CYS A 138 -7.42 5.98 12.54
C CYS A 138 -8.92 5.64 12.67
N ASN A 139 -9.22 4.38 12.96
CA ASN A 139 -10.57 3.87 13.18
C ASN A 139 -11.52 4.13 12.00
N ASP A 140 -11.03 3.99 10.77
CA ASP A 140 -11.77 4.22 9.52
C ASP A 140 -12.40 5.62 9.43
N SER A 141 -11.82 6.60 10.11
CA SER A 141 -12.40 7.94 10.24
C SER A 141 -11.79 8.98 9.29
N ALA A 142 -10.81 8.62 8.45
CA ALA A 142 -10.17 9.58 7.55
C ALA A 142 -11.12 10.14 6.49
N ILE A 143 -10.86 11.37 6.06
CA ILE A 143 -11.38 11.91 4.81
C ILE A 143 -10.45 11.41 3.71
N ILE A 144 -11.01 10.71 2.71
CA ILE A 144 -10.24 10.18 1.59
C ILE A 144 -10.59 10.98 0.33
N THR A 145 -9.58 11.39 -0.42
CA THR A 145 -9.77 12.15 -1.65
C THR A 145 -8.77 11.77 -2.72
N ASN A 146 -9.23 11.66 -3.96
CA ASN A 146 -8.37 11.49 -5.14
C ASN A 146 -8.10 12.83 -5.87
N GLY A 147 -8.50 13.96 -5.28
CA GLY A 147 -8.32 15.32 -5.84
C GLY A 147 -9.17 15.65 -7.06
N LYS A 148 -10.12 14.79 -7.47
CA LYS A 148 -11.03 15.07 -8.60
C LYS A 148 -12.10 16.08 -8.24
N THR A 149 -12.60 16.02 -7.01
CA THR A 149 -13.57 16.96 -6.44
C THR A 149 -12.90 17.80 -5.36
N GLU A 150 -13.35 19.02 -5.15
CA GLU A 150 -12.91 19.87 -4.05
C GLU A 150 -13.35 19.28 -2.71
N LEU A 151 -12.53 19.49 -1.68
CA LEU A 151 -12.85 19.06 -0.32
C LEU A 151 -13.82 20.03 0.33
N GLU A 152 -14.93 19.50 0.82
CA GLU A 152 -15.92 20.27 1.59
C GLU A 152 -15.68 20.11 3.10
N ASN A 153 -15.99 21.16 3.88
CA ASN A 153 -15.97 21.14 5.34
C ASN A 153 -14.63 20.67 5.94
N ILE A 154 -13.51 21.16 5.40
CA ILE A 154 -12.17 20.79 5.86
C ILE A 154 -12.00 21.21 7.33
N PRO A 155 -11.63 20.28 8.24
CA PRO A 155 -11.45 20.58 9.65
C PRO A 155 -10.29 21.55 9.92
N ALA A 156 -10.38 22.29 11.04
CA ALA A 156 -9.36 23.26 11.42
C ALA A 156 -8.02 22.61 11.78
N LYS A 157 -8.00 21.35 12.25
CA LYS A 157 -6.82 20.61 12.67
C LYS A 157 -6.71 19.30 11.91
N VAL A 158 -5.75 19.19 11.00
CA VAL A 158 -5.64 18.06 10.07
C VAL A 158 -4.23 17.51 9.97
N CYS A 159 -4.15 16.18 9.76
CA CYS A 159 -2.93 15.49 9.35
C CYS A 159 -3.15 14.90 7.96
N VAL A 160 -2.27 15.22 7.02
CA VAL A 160 -2.40 14.84 5.61
C VAL A 160 -1.30 13.86 5.24
N VAL A 161 -1.69 12.74 4.63
CA VAL A 161 -0.81 11.73 4.04
C VAL A 161 -1.28 11.39 2.64
N SER A 162 -0.45 10.75 1.84
CA SER A 162 -0.83 10.24 0.52
C SER A 162 -0.60 8.74 0.40
N GLN A 163 -1.36 8.09 -0.48
CA GLN A 163 -1.03 6.79 -1.01
C GLN A 163 0.38 6.82 -1.64
N THR A 164 1.16 5.75 -1.45
CA THR A 164 2.56 5.71 -1.92
C THR A 164 2.72 5.86 -3.42
N THR A 165 1.69 5.50 -4.19
CA THR A 165 1.68 5.56 -5.66
C THR A 165 0.96 6.79 -6.23
N GLU A 166 0.60 7.76 -5.39
CA GLU A 166 -0.11 8.97 -5.83
C GLU A 166 0.79 9.89 -6.68
N LYS A 167 0.15 10.77 -7.45
CA LYS A 167 0.84 11.76 -8.28
C LYS A 167 1.16 13.03 -7.47
N LYS A 168 2.31 13.64 -7.73
CA LYS A 168 2.69 14.89 -7.09
C LYS A 168 1.72 16.03 -7.36
N GLU A 169 1.14 16.07 -8.56
CA GLU A 169 0.16 17.06 -8.96
C GLU A 169 -1.10 16.99 -8.10
N THR A 170 -1.63 15.76 -7.88
CA THR A 170 -2.80 15.52 -7.02
C THR A 170 -2.50 15.93 -5.58
N TRP A 171 -1.34 15.50 -5.04
CA TRP A 171 -0.88 15.88 -3.71
C TRP A 171 -0.83 17.40 -3.53
N ASN A 172 -0.19 18.11 -4.46
CA ASN A 172 -0.03 19.57 -4.39
C ASN A 172 -1.38 20.29 -4.49
N LYS A 173 -2.28 19.82 -5.37
CA LYS A 173 -3.62 20.38 -5.51
C LYS A 173 -4.37 20.29 -4.18
N VAL A 174 -4.49 19.11 -3.62
CA VAL A 174 -5.23 18.85 -2.37
C VAL A 174 -4.60 19.60 -1.19
N LEU A 175 -3.26 19.62 -1.09
CA LEU A 175 -2.58 20.35 -0.03
C LEU A 175 -2.86 21.85 -0.09
N ASN A 176 -2.93 22.46 -1.29
CA ASN A 176 -3.27 23.87 -1.46
C ASN A 176 -4.71 24.17 -1.02
N GLU A 177 -5.66 23.27 -1.23
CA GLU A 177 -7.03 23.42 -0.73
C GLU A 177 -7.06 23.40 0.81
N ILE A 178 -6.36 22.46 1.41
CA ILE A 178 -6.28 22.28 2.87
C ILE A 178 -5.64 23.50 3.55
N VAL A 179 -4.53 24.02 3.00
CA VAL A 179 -3.82 25.18 3.56
C VAL A 179 -4.71 26.44 3.63
N ARG A 180 -5.66 26.58 2.71
CA ARG A 180 -6.60 27.73 2.71
C ARG A 180 -7.70 27.61 3.77
N ALA A 181 -8.02 26.39 4.21
CA ALA A 181 -9.19 26.13 5.06
C ALA A 181 -8.80 25.77 6.51
N SER A 182 -7.67 25.10 6.72
CA SER A 182 -7.26 24.61 8.04
C SER A 182 -6.35 25.59 8.77
N LYS A 183 -6.39 25.56 10.13
CA LYS A 183 -5.58 26.41 11.00
C LYS A 183 -4.31 25.71 11.49
N GLU A 184 -4.37 24.40 11.69
CA GLU A 184 -3.26 23.57 12.16
C GLU A 184 -3.10 22.38 11.23
N ILE A 185 -1.94 22.27 10.57
CA ILE A 185 -1.71 21.28 9.54
C ILE A 185 -0.39 20.57 9.80
N VAL A 186 -0.45 19.24 9.83
CA VAL A 186 0.70 18.36 9.72
C VAL A 186 0.60 17.62 8.39
N ALA A 187 1.56 17.80 7.50
CA ALA A 187 1.55 17.16 6.19
C ALA A 187 2.81 16.32 6.00
N PHE A 188 2.63 15.05 5.62
CA PHE A 188 3.71 14.14 5.28
C PHE A 188 3.61 13.78 3.81
N ASN A 189 4.55 14.22 2.99
CA ASN A 189 4.67 13.72 1.63
C ASN A 189 5.12 12.25 1.68
N THR A 190 4.17 11.36 1.52
CA THR A 190 4.37 9.91 1.63
C THR A 190 4.41 9.20 0.28
N ILE A 191 4.46 9.95 -0.82
CA ILE A 191 4.68 9.39 -2.16
C ILE A 191 6.03 8.67 -2.18
N CYS A 192 6.03 7.42 -2.63
CA CYS A 192 7.24 6.61 -2.66
C CYS A 192 8.20 7.09 -3.76
N SER A 193 9.48 7.24 -3.42
CA SER A 193 10.52 7.60 -4.38
C SER A 193 10.64 6.60 -5.54
N ALA A 194 10.36 5.32 -5.31
CA ALA A 194 10.33 4.31 -6.35
C ALA A 194 9.23 4.58 -7.41
N THR A 195 8.10 5.18 -7.00
CA THR A 195 7.04 5.61 -7.92
C THR A 195 7.51 6.77 -8.78
N ASP A 196 8.08 7.81 -8.17
CA ASP A 196 8.59 8.99 -8.87
C ASP A 196 9.66 8.60 -9.92
N VAL A 197 10.61 7.76 -9.53
CA VAL A 197 11.68 7.29 -10.41
C VAL A 197 11.14 6.50 -11.62
N ARG A 198 10.12 5.62 -11.39
CA ARG A 198 9.50 4.85 -12.47
C ARG A 198 8.68 5.72 -13.42
N GLN A 199 7.87 6.61 -12.88
CA GLN A 199 7.09 7.54 -13.69
C GLN A 199 7.99 8.38 -14.59
N LYS A 200 9.09 8.93 -14.07
CA LYS A 200 10.07 9.67 -14.85
C LYS A 200 10.74 8.81 -15.92
N SER A 201 11.13 7.58 -15.57
CA SER A 201 11.77 6.67 -16.53
C SER A 201 10.86 6.33 -17.72
N VAL A 202 9.55 6.14 -17.46
CA VAL A 202 8.55 5.92 -18.53
C VAL A 202 8.33 7.19 -19.35
N GLN A 203 8.26 8.37 -18.71
CA GLN A 203 8.12 9.64 -19.41
C GLN A 203 9.32 9.96 -20.30
N GLU A 204 10.54 9.60 -19.90
CA GLU A 204 11.73 9.74 -20.72
C GLU A 204 11.68 8.79 -21.93
N LEU A 205 11.37 7.51 -21.67
CA LEU A 205 11.26 6.50 -22.71
C LEU A 205 10.15 6.81 -23.73
N SER A 206 9.02 7.35 -23.30
CA SER A 206 7.90 7.70 -24.18
C SER A 206 8.22 8.80 -25.21
N LYS A 207 9.33 9.53 -25.07
CA LYS A 207 9.79 10.52 -26.05
C LYS A 207 10.58 9.90 -27.17
N GLU A 208 11.09 8.67 -26.99
CA GLU A 208 11.99 7.98 -27.92
C GLU A 208 11.32 6.74 -28.54
N ALA A 209 10.29 6.20 -27.91
CA ALA A 209 9.60 4.99 -28.36
C ALA A 209 8.32 5.32 -29.14
N ASP A 210 8.11 4.59 -30.25
CA ASP A 210 6.87 4.71 -31.04
C ASP A 210 5.66 4.14 -30.30
N LEU A 211 5.89 3.17 -29.38
CA LEU A 211 4.86 2.50 -28.60
C LEU A 211 5.41 2.12 -27.21
N VAL A 212 4.63 2.38 -26.18
CA VAL A 212 4.94 2.05 -24.77
C VAL A 212 3.85 1.14 -24.21
N PHE A 213 4.25 0.07 -23.53
CA PHE A 213 3.37 -0.91 -22.89
C PHE A 213 3.39 -0.78 -21.35
#